data_c05c66aa52fef6f8849e802b8ca504f0
#
_entry.id   c05c66aa52fef6f8849e802b8ca504f0
#
_cell.length_a   1.000
_cell.length_b   1.000
_cell.length_c   1.000
_cell.angle_alpha   90.00
_cell.angle_beta   90.00
_cell.angle_gamma   90.00
#
_symmetry.space_group_name_H-M   'P 1'
#
loop_
_entity.id
_entity.type
_entity.pdbx_description
1 polymer ?
#
loop_
_entity_poly.entity_id
_entity_poly.type
_entity_poly.pdbx_seq_one_letter_code
_entity_poly.pdbx_strand_id
1 'polypeptide(L)'
;MHQPQFRPIATTLIHSVFLWATLCALAIGVIQATWSYVRVQDEFEMAVREIGESHVPLLSVSIWDIEPDAVRRQIDDIAARPQIGFVRLTVTTGQVFTAGDTTLATQVARRFEIPPPARPVGVIGQLEIVENPHAFYRELLSTVGVALLGYGALTLLICILIAFLLKRELERPLRRVAQF
;
A
#
# COMPACT_ATOMS: atom_id res chain seq x y z
N MET A 1 -24.00 39.56 -38.68
CA MET A 1 -23.61 38.33 -39.39
C MET A 1 -23.01 37.36 -38.36
N HIS A 2 -23.80 36.43 -37.86
CA HIS A 2 -23.32 35.38 -36.94
C HIS A 2 -22.80 34.22 -37.80
N GLN A 3 -21.47 34.02 -37.82
CA GLN A 3 -20.90 32.82 -38.41
C GLN A 3 -21.21 31.65 -37.47
N PRO A 4 -21.87 30.59 -37.93
CA PRO A 4 -22.02 29.36 -37.15
C PRO A 4 -20.62 28.74 -36.97
N GLN A 5 -20.13 28.72 -35.75
CA GLN A 5 -18.93 27.97 -35.40
C GLN A 5 -19.25 26.47 -35.53
N PHE A 6 -18.96 25.91 -36.68
CA PHE A 6 -18.93 24.45 -36.86
C PHE A 6 -17.80 23.90 -35.95
N ARG A 7 -18.12 23.55 -34.73
CA ARG A 7 -17.25 22.69 -33.93
C ARG A 7 -17.21 21.33 -34.62
N PRO A 8 -16.06 20.85 -35.08
CA PRO A 8 -16.03 19.56 -35.74
C PRO A 8 -16.50 18.51 -34.75
N ILE A 9 -17.53 17.75 -35.11
CA ILE A 9 -18.16 16.69 -34.32
C ILE A 9 -17.09 15.71 -33.77
N ALA A 10 -16.03 15.52 -34.55
CA ALA A 10 -14.87 14.71 -34.16
C ALA A 10 -14.17 15.20 -32.88
N THR A 11 -14.00 16.50 -32.68
CA THR A 11 -13.36 17.04 -31.46
C THR A 11 -14.22 16.85 -30.24
N THR A 12 -15.54 17.02 -30.34
CA THR A 12 -16.46 16.79 -29.22
C THR A 12 -16.49 15.32 -28.82
N LEU A 13 -16.46 14.42 -29.78
CA LEU A 13 -16.46 12.98 -29.56
C LEU A 13 -15.16 12.51 -28.91
N ILE A 14 -14.03 13.01 -29.35
CA ILE A 14 -12.71 12.73 -28.74
C ILE A 14 -12.66 13.22 -27.30
N HIS A 15 -13.14 14.43 -27.02
CA HIS A 15 -13.18 14.95 -25.64
C HIS A 15 -14.10 14.12 -24.73
N SER A 16 -15.27 13.70 -25.24
CA SER A 16 -16.21 12.86 -24.48
C SER A 16 -15.58 11.50 -24.13
N VAL A 17 -14.95 10.83 -25.11
CA VAL A 17 -14.28 9.54 -24.88
C VAL A 17 -13.14 9.70 -23.90
N PHE A 18 -12.33 10.75 -24.04
CA PHE A 18 -11.22 11.02 -23.12
C PHE A 18 -11.71 11.27 -21.69
N LEU A 19 -12.78 12.05 -21.53
CA LEU A 19 -13.37 12.35 -20.22
C LEU A 19 -13.91 11.08 -19.55
N TRP A 20 -14.65 10.25 -20.27
CA TRP A 20 -15.15 8.97 -19.75
C TRP A 20 -14.03 7.99 -19.40
N ALA A 21 -13.00 7.88 -20.25
CA ALA A 21 -11.85 7.03 -20.01
C ALA A 21 -11.08 7.47 -18.75
N THR A 22 -10.90 8.79 -18.57
CA THR A 22 -10.25 9.35 -17.38
C THR A 22 -11.07 9.08 -16.13
N LEU A 23 -12.41 9.24 -16.21
CA LEU A 23 -13.30 8.96 -15.08
C LEU A 23 -13.26 7.48 -14.68
N CYS A 24 -13.27 6.57 -15.65
CA CYS A 24 -13.13 5.13 -15.40
C CYS A 24 -11.77 4.79 -14.78
N ALA A 25 -10.68 5.38 -15.28
CA ALA A 25 -9.35 5.16 -14.73
C ALA A 25 -9.24 5.64 -13.26
N LEU A 26 -9.84 6.80 -12.95
CA LEU A 26 -9.93 7.30 -11.58
C LEU A 26 -10.73 6.36 -10.68
N ALA A 27 -11.90 5.90 -11.14
CA ALA A 27 -12.73 4.97 -10.36
C ALA A 27 -11.99 3.66 -10.05
N ILE A 28 -11.32 3.08 -11.04
CA ILE A 28 -10.50 1.87 -10.86
C ILE A 28 -9.34 2.15 -9.91
N GLY A 29 -8.67 3.30 -10.02
CA GLY A 29 -7.60 3.70 -9.11
C GLY A 29 -8.06 3.80 -7.65
N VAL A 30 -9.25 4.36 -7.40
CA VAL A 30 -9.84 4.43 -6.05
C VAL A 30 -10.16 3.03 -5.50
N ILE A 31 -10.74 2.16 -6.33
CA ILE A 31 -11.06 0.78 -5.93
C ILE A 31 -9.76 0.02 -5.57
N GLN A 32 -8.72 0.14 -6.38
CA GLN A 32 -7.43 -0.51 -6.12
C GLN A 32 -6.75 0.06 -4.88
N ALA A 33 -6.78 1.38 -4.67
CA ALA A 33 -6.23 2.00 -3.47
C ALA A 33 -6.94 1.50 -2.20
N THR A 34 -8.26 1.39 -2.24
CA THR A 34 -9.05 0.88 -1.12
C THR A 34 -8.71 -0.60 -0.83
N TRP A 35 -8.57 -1.41 -1.87
CA TRP A 35 -8.24 -2.83 -1.73
C TRP A 35 -6.81 -3.04 -1.20
N SER A 36 -5.87 -2.26 -1.69
CA SER A 36 -4.49 -2.26 -1.19
C SER A 36 -4.42 -1.85 0.28
N TYR A 37 -5.21 -0.84 0.68
CA TYR A 37 -5.30 -0.42 2.08
C TYR A 37 -5.77 -1.56 3.01
N VAL A 38 -6.88 -2.22 2.66
CA VAL A 38 -7.42 -3.33 3.45
C VAL A 38 -6.41 -4.47 3.53
N ARG A 39 -5.78 -4.82 2.41
CA ARG A 39 -4.80 -5.89 2.35
C ARG A 39 -3.58 -5.65 3.25
N VAL A 40 -3.03 -4.43 3.23
CA VAL A 40 -1.86 -4.09 4.08
C VAL A 40 -2.23 -4.17 5.56
N GLN A 41 -3.44 -3.74 5.91
CA GLN A 41 -3.93 -3.85 7.28
C GLN A 41 -4.10 -5.31 7.73
N ASP A 42 -4.63 -6.18 6.87
CA ASP A 42 -4.74 -7.61 7.13
C ASP A 42 -3.35 -8.27 7.28
N GLU A 43 -2.38 -7.89 6.44
CA GLU A 43 -1.00 -8.40 6.53
C GLU A 43 -0.32 -7.98 7.84
N PHE A 44 -0.54 -6.75 8.31
CA PHE A 44 -0.05 -6.32 9.62
C PHE A 44 -0.72 -7.11 10.76
N GLU A 45 -2.04 -7.29 10.73
CA GLU A 45 -2.75 -8.05 11.77
C GLU A 45 -2.32 -9.53 11.79
N MET A 46 -2.07 -10.13 10.62
CA MET A 46 -1.52 -11.49 10.54
C MET A 46 -0.11 -11.57 11.12
N ALA A 47 0.77 -10.61 10.80
CA ALA A 47 2.11 -10.55 11.36
C ALA A 47 2.09 -10.38 12.88
N VAL A 48 1.22 -9.52 13.39
CA VAL A 48 1.05 -9.29 14.83
C VAL A 48 0.52 -10.54 15.54
N ARG A 49 -0.41 -11.26 14.93
CA ARG A 49 -0.93 -12.54 15.47
C ARG A 49 0.16 -13.60 15.51
N GLU A 50 0.91 -13.76 14.42
CA GLU A 50 2.04 -14.71 14.35
C GLU A 50 3.09 -14.42 15.41
N ILE A 51 3.40 -13.14 15.66
CA ILE A 51 4.32 -12.74 16.73
C ILE A 51 3.76 -13.15 18.09
N GLY A 52 2.47 -12.91 18.33
CA GLY A 52 1.81 -13.31 19.56
C GLY A 52 1.84 -14.83 19.81
N GLU A 53 1.65 -15.62 18.76
CA GLU A 53 1.60 -17.08 18.87
C GLU A 53 2.99 -17.73 18.92
N SER A 54 3.98 -17.18 18.19
CA SER A 54 5.30 -17.79 18.02
C SER A 54 6.39 -17.13 18.85
N HIS A 55 6.49 -15.80 18.84
CA HIS A 55 7.58 -15.07 19.48
C HIS A 55 7.32 -14.79 20.96
N VAL A 56 6.08 -14.54 21.38
CA VAL A 56 5.76 -14.28 22.79
C VAL A 56 6.14 -15.46 23.70
N PRO A 57 5.86 -16.73 23.36
CA PRO A 57 6.32 -17.87 24.16
C PRO A 57 7.84 -17.99 24.21
N LEU A 58 8.53 -17.75 23.08
CA LEU A 58 10.01 -17.80 23.04
C LEU A 58 10.63 -16.67 23.87
N LEU A 59 10.09 -15.45 23.79
CA LEU A 59 10.50 -14.33 24.64
C LEU A 59 10.28 -14.63 26.12
N SER A 60 9.16 -15.29 26.44
CA SER A 60 8.86 -15.72 27.80
C SER A 60 9.96 -16.61 28.39
N VAL A 61 10.41 -17.60 27.63
CA VAL A 61 11.51 -18.50 28.06
C VAL A 61 12.82 -17.73 28.18
N SER A 62 13.19 -16.94 27.18
CA SER A 62 14.47 -16.18 27.19
C SER A 62 14.53 -15.15 28.31
N ILE A 63 13.41 -14.51 28.66
CA ILE A 63 13.32 -13.59 29.81
C ILE A 63 13.46 -14.36 31.11
N TRP A 64 12.80 -15.53 31.21
CA TRP A 64 12.84 -16.37 32.40
C TRP A 64 14.25 -16.93 32.69
N ASP A 65 14.95 -17.34 31.64
CA ASP A 65 16.30 -17.89 31.72
C ASP A 65 17.39 -16.79 31.84
N ILE A 66 17.00 -15.51 31.87
CA ILE A 66 17.91 -14.35 32.02
C ILE A 66 18.95 -14.32 30.90
N GLU A 67 18.51 -14.52 29.66
CA GLU A 67 19.37 -14.48 28.45
C GLU A 67 19.14 -13.20 27.64
N PRO A 68 19.78 -12.06 27.98
CA PRO A 68 19.52 -10.77 27.32
C PRO A 68 19.91 -10.77 25.84
N ASP A 69 20.92 -11.55 25.44
CA ASP A 69 21.35 -11.64 24.05
C ASP A 69 20.35 -12.41 23.19
N ALA A 70 19.69 -13.43 23.76
CA ALA A 70 18.60 -14.14 23.06
C ALA A 70 17.37 -13.25 22.90
N VAL A 71 17.00 -12.51 23.95
CA VAL A 71 15.92 -11.52 23.91
C VAL A 71 16.19 -10.46 22.84
N ARG A 72 17.41 -9.91 22.80
CA ARG A 72 17.78 -8.89 21.81
C ARG A 72 17.66 -9.39 20.38
N ARG A 73 18.21 -10.59 20.08
CA ARG A 73 18.10 -11.20 18.75
C ARG A 73 16.62 -11.39 18.33
N GLN A 74 15.77 -11.85 19.23
CA GLN A 74 14.34 -12.05 18.93
C GLN A 74 13.63 -10.72 18.64
N ILE A 75 13.96 -9.66 19.36
CA ILE A 75 13.39 -8.32 19.12
C ILE A 75 13.88 -7.74 17.80
N ASP A 76 15.16 -7.94 17.47
CA ASP A 76 15.74 -7.52 16.19
C ASP A 76 15.09 -8.29 15.03
N ASP A 77 14.83 -9.59 15.18
CA ASP A 77 14.11 -10.41 14.18
C ASP A 77 12.65 -9.94 13.97
N ILE A 78 11.97 -9.57 15.05
CA ILE A 78 10.62 -9.00 14.95
C ILE A 78 10.66 -7.65 14.21
N ALA A 79 11.61 -6.77 14.57
CA ALA A 79 11.75 -5.44 13.96
C ALA A 79 12.23 -5.48 12.50
N ALA A 80 12.89 -6.58 12.07
CA ALA A 80 13.33 -6.76 10.69
C ALA A 80 12.16 -7.01 9.71
N ARG A 81 10.95 -7.28 10.20
CA ARG A 81 9.77 -7.47 9.36
C ARG A 81 9.34 -6.15 8.73
N PRO A 82 9.04 -6.10 7.42
CA PRO A 82 8.76 -4.84 6.72
C PRO A 82 7.50 -4.11 7.22
N GLN A 83 6.54 -4.85 7.81
CA GLN A 83 5.29 -4.29 8.36
C GLN A 83 5.51 -3.63 9.73
N ILE A 84 6.63 -3.92 10.41
CA ILE A 84 6.91 -3.46 11.76
C ILE A 84 7.90 -2.30 11.70
N GLY A 85 7.52 -1.17 12.32
CA GLY A 85 8.35 0.02 12.36
C GLY A 85 9.19 0.12 13.64
N PHE A 86 8.59 -0.23 14.77
CA PHE A 86 9.26 -0.14 16.07
C PHE A 86 8.75 -1.22 17.03
N VAL A 87 9.67 -1.76 17.82
CA VAL A 87 9.39 -2.75 18.86
C VAL A 87 10.00 -2.30 20.17
N ARG A 88 9.23 -2.39 21.23
CA ARG A 88 9.69 -2.17 22.61
C ARG A 88 9.27 -3.32 23.50
N LEU A 89 10.23 -3.92 24.18
CA LEU A 89 9.97 -4.88 25.25
C LEU A 89 10.37 -4.26 26.58
N THR A 90 9.43 -4.19 27.50
CA THR A 90 9.67 -3.76 28.88
C THR A 90 9.51 -4.98 29.80
N VAL A 91 10.57 -5.35 30.48
CA VAL A 91 10.59 -6.47 31.43
C VAL A 91 10.28 -5.93 32.83
N THR A 92 9.58 -6.70 33.65
CA THR A 92 9.24 -6.32 35.04
C THR A 92 10.45 -6.05 35.92
N THR A 93 11.65 -6.55 35.56
CA THR A 93 12.92 -6.21 36.20
C THR A 93 13.40 -4.77 35.94
N GLY A 94 12.70 -4.02 35.09
CA GLY A 94 13.06 -2.65 34.68
C GLY A 94 13.96 -2.57 33.45
N GLN A 95 14.34 -3.71 32.86
CA GLN A 95 15.06 -3.73 31.58
C GLN A 95 14.16 -3.37 30.42
N VAL A 96 14.65 -2.56 29.50
CA VAL A 96 13.94 -2.17 28.29
C VAL A 96 14.80 -2.49 27.07
N PHE A 97 14.23 -3.25 26.14
CA PHE A 97 14.84 -3.56 24.85
C PHE A 97 14.04 -2.86 23.76
N THR A 98 14.74 -2.25 22.81
CA THR A 98 14.09 -1.56 21.69
C THR A 98 14.79 -1.88 20.38
N ALA A 99 14.02 -2.02 19.29
CA ALA A 99 14.54 -2.19 17.95
C ALA A 99 13.63 -1.48 16.93
N GLY A 100 14.20 -1.11 15.77
CA GLY A 100 13.49 -0.39 14.73
C GLY A 100 13.63 1.13 14.83
N ASP A 101 12.70 1.86 14.18
CA ASP A 101 12.73 3.32 14.09
C ASP A 101 12.17 3.97 15.36
N THR A 102 13.04 4.54 16.16
CA THR A 102 12.69 5.19 17.43
C THR A 102 11.79 6.42 17.26
N THR A 103 11.70 7.01 16.08
CA THR A 103 10.79 8.13 15.79
C THR A 103 9.33 7.74 15.89
N LEU A 104 9.04 6.45 15.71
CA LEU A 104 7.70 5.88 15.79
C LEU A 104 7.26 5.49 17.21
N ALA A 105 8.16 5.61 18.19
CA ALA A 105 7.92 5.16 19.57
C ALA A 105 6.72 5.81 20.29
N THR A 106 6.21 6.93 19.77
CA THR A 106 5.05 7.67 20.33
C THR A 106 3.73 7.30 19.64
N GLN A 107 3.75 6.46 18.61
CA GLN A 107 2.55 6.05 17.89
C GLN A 107 1.77 4.97 18.66
N VAL A 108 0.54 4.72 18.19
CA VAL A 108 -0.33 3.70 18.79
C VAL A 108 0.29 2.32 18.57
N ALA A 109 0.64 1.66 19.68
CA ALA A 109 1.25 0.35 19.66
C ALA A 109 0.21 -0.76 19.97
N ARG A 110 0.40 -1.92 19.35
CA ARG A 110 -0.23 -3.17 19.81
C ARG A 110 0.58 -3.71 20.98
N ARG A 111 -0.10 -4.08 22.06
CA ARG A 111 0.53 -4.53 23.30
C ARG A 111 0.24 -6.00 23.55
N PHE A 112 1.28 -6.73 23.91
CA PHE A 112 1.21 -8.12 24.35
C PHE A 112 1.80 -8.23 25.73
N GLU A 113 1.05 -8.86 26.62
CA GLU A 113 1.55 -9.25 27.91
C GLU A 113 2.30 -10.59 27.78
N ILE A 114 3.48 -10.67 28.35
CA ILE A 114 4.31 -11.89 28.33
C ILE A 114 4.11 -12.61 29.65
N PRO A 115 3.42 -13.77 29.65
CA PRO A 115 3.24 -14.57 30.86
C PRO A 115 4.53 -15.38 31.16
N PRO A 116 4.77 -15.80 32.39
CA PRO A 116 5.86 -16.72 32.73
C PRO A 116 5.64 -18.11 32.11
N PRO A 117 6.71 -18.79 31.65
CA PRO A 117 6.59 -20.05 30.89
C PRO A 117 6.00 -21.22 31.69
N ALA A 118 6.23 -21.26 33.02
CA ALA A 118 5.79 -22.36 33.85
C ALA A 118 4.35 -22.20 34.43
N ARG A 119 3.86 -20.98 34.52
CA ARG A 119 2.52 -20.67 35.06
C ARG A 119 1.96 -19.46 34.33
N PRO A 120 0.82 -19.57 33.62
CA PRO A 120 0.26 -18.43 32.89
C PRO A 120 -0.46 -17.41 33.80
N VAL A 121 0.04 -17.26 35.06
CA VAL A 121 -0.47 -16.30 36.04
C VAL A 121 0.60 -15.28 36.32
N GLY A 122 0.31 -14.02 36.01
CA GLY A 122 1.24 -12.90 36.14
C GLY A 122 1.82 -12.47 34.78
N VAL A 123 2.53 -11.35 34.78
CA VAL A 123 3.18 -10.75 33.60
C VAL A 123 4.63 -10.53 33.95
N ILE A 124 5.55 -11.06 33.13
CA ILE A 124 7.01 -10.89 33.29
C ILE A 124 7.57 -9.81 32.36
N GLY A 125 6.78 -9.40 31.36
CA GLY A 125 7.15 -8.33 30.43
C GLY A 125 5.97 -7.88 29.59
N GLN A 126 6.15 -6.75 28.92
CA GLN A 126 5.20 -6.18 27.97
C GLN A 126 5.90 -5.89 26.66
N LEU A 127 5.39 -6.46 25.57
CA LEU A 127 5.85 -6.23 24.23
C LEU A 127 4.94 -5.22 23.53
N GLU A 128 5.49 -4.13 23.05
CA GLU A 128 4.80 -3.10 22.26
C GLU A 128 5.32 -3.15 20.83
N ILE A 129 4.40 -3.21 19.85
CA ILE A 129 4.70 -3.27 18.43
C ILE A 129 4.00 -2.11 17.73
N VAL A 130 4.76 -1.33 16.95
CA VAL A 130 4.27 -0.20 16.16
C VAL A 130 4.39 -0.54 14.68
N GLU A 131 3.34 -0.23 13.93
CA GLU A 131 3.28 -0.40 12.47
C GLU A 131 4.27 0.52 11.77
N ASN A 132 4.79 0.09 10.60
CA ASN A 132 5.66 0.88 9.76
C ASN A 132 4.86 1.67 8.70
N PRO A 133 4.59 2.97 8.91
CA PRO A 133 3.81 3.76 7.94
C PRO A 133 4.54 3.94 6.60
N HIS A 134 5.89 3.90 6.59
CA HIS A 134 6.67 4.06 5.36
C HIS A 134 6.56 2.86 4.43
N ALA A 135 6.45 1.64 4.98
CA ALA A 135 6.21 0.44 4.18
C ALA A 135 4.86 0.53 3.48
N PHE A 136 3.84 0.97 4.19
CA PHE A 136 2.50 1.22 3.67
C PHE A 136 2.50 2.21 2.50
N TYR A 137 3.06 3.41 2.69
CA TYR A 137 3.08 4.43 1.64
C TYR A 137 3.86 3.98 0.40
N ARG A 138 4.98 3.29 0.57
CA ARG A 138 5.79 2.81 -0.54
C ARG A 138 5.06 1.76 -1.38
N GLU A 139 4.37 0.83 -0.74
CA GLU A 139 3.61 -0.20 -1.43
C GLU A 139 2.37 0.38 -2.13
N LEU A 140 1.65 1.29 -1.47
CA LEU A 140 0.53 2.01 -2.05
C LEU A 140 0.96 2.80 -3.29
N LEU A 141 2.04 3.59 -3.20
CA LEU A 141 2.54 4.38 -4.31
C LEU A 141 3.02 3.52 -5.47
N SER A 142 3.69 2.39 -5.21
CA SER A 142 4.14 1.48 -6.28
C SER A 142 2.95 0.83 -6.99
N THR A 143 1.99 0.30 -6.26
CA THR A 143 0.83 -0.41 -6.81
C THR A 143 -0.09 0.54 -7.58
N VAL A 144 -0.46 1.67 -6.96
CA VAL A 144 -1.33 2.67 -7.59
C VAL A 144 -0.62 3.38 -8.75
N GLY A 145 0.67 3.68 -8.59
CA GLY A 145 1.49 4.31 -9.64
C GLY A 145 1.60 3.44 -10.90
N VAL A 146 1.91 2.16 -10.76
CA VAL A 146 1.99 1.22 -11.89
C VAL A 146 0.62 1.05 -12.56
N ALA A 147 -0.45 0.96 -11.78
CA ALA A 147 -1.80 0.86 -12.31
C ALA A 147 -2.20 2.12 -13.10
N LEU A 148 -1.98 3.31 -12.55
CA LEU A 148 -2.28 4.59 -13.22
C LEU A 148 -1.46 4.76 -14.51
N LEU A 149 -0.18 4.41 -14.50
CA LEU A 149 0.66 4.43 -15.71
C LEU A 149 0.15 3.46 -16.76
N GLY A 150 -0.22 2.24 -16.39
CA GLY A 150 -0.77 1.24 -17.29
C GLY A 150 -2.09 1.69 -17.94
N TYR A 151 -3.02 2.19 -17.14
CA TYR A 151 -4.29 2.70 -17.66
C TYR A 151 -4.12 3.98 -18.48
N GLY A 152 -3.22 4.88 -18.08
CA GLY A 152 -2.88 6.08 -18.84
C GLY A 152 -2.31 5.74 -20.20
N ALA A 153 -1.37 4.81 -20.27
CA ALA A 153 -0.76 4.34 -21.52
C ALA A 153 -1.81 3.68 -22.44
N LEU A 154 -2.69 2.83 -21.88
CA LEU A 154 -3.76 2.18 -22.64
C LEU A 154 -4.75 3.21 -23.21
N THR A 155 -5.17 4.17 -22.39
CA THR A 155 -6.08 5.25 -22.80
C THR A 155 -5.47 6.08 -23.93
N LEU A 156 -4.18 6.44 -23.82
CA LEU A 156 -3.46 7.21 -24.83
C LEU A 156 -3.37 6.41 -26.15
N LEU A 157 -3.07 5.12 -26.06
CA LEU A 157 -3.02 4.22 -27.23
C LEU A 157 -4.38 4.14 -27.94
N ILE A 158 -5.47 4.00 -27.19
CA ILE A 158 -6.84 3.98 -27.75
C ILE A 158 -7.15 5.32 -28.41
N CYS A 159 -6.83 6.45 -27.79
CA CYS A 159 -7.04 7.77 -28.38
C CYS A 159 -6.24 7.96 -29.69
N ILE A 160 -4.99 7.53 -29.73
CA ILE A 160 -4.16 7.56 -30.95
C ILE A 160 -4.79 6.70 -32.04
N LEU A 161 -5.24 5.48 -31.70
CA LEU A 161 -5.88 4.57 -32.65
C LEU A 161 -7.16 5.18 -33.23
N ILE A 162 -8.03 5.74 -32.38
CA ILE A 162 -9.27 6.40 -32.82
C ILE A 162 -8.95 7.60 -33.73
N ALA A 163 -7.98 8.45 -33.35
CA ALA A 163 -7.58 9.59 -34.17
C ALA A 163 -7.03 9.14 -35.54
N PHE A 164 -6.24 8.06 -35.57
CA PHE A 164 -5.70 7.49 -36.82
C PHE A 164 -6.81 6.92 -37.71
N LEU A 165 -7.78 6.19 -37.15
CA LEU A 165 -8.91 5.64 -37.90
C LEU A 165 -9.79 6.74 -38.45
N LEU A 166 -10.11 7.77 -37.65
CA LEU A 166 -10.90 8.91 -38.09
C LEU A 166 -10.19 9.67 -39.23
N LYS A 167 -8.88 9.90 -39.11
CA LYS A 167 -8.09 10.55 -40.18
C LYS A 167 -8.13 9.73 -41.45
N ARG A 168 -7.96 8.43 -41.38
CA ARG A 168 -7.99 7.52 -42.53
C ARG A 168 -9.34 7.47 -43.22
N GLU A 169 -10.45 7.45 -42.42
CA GLU A 169 -11.82 7.41 -42.97
C GLU A 169 -12.25 8.77 -43.56
N LEU A 170 -11.80 9.90 -43.00
CA LEU A 170 -12.16 11.23 -43.47
C LEU A 170 -11.32 11.67 -44.68
N GLU A 171 -10.04 11.27 -44.80
CA GLU A 171 -9.22 11.64 -45.94
C GLU A 171 -9.58 10.86 -47.23
N ARG A 172 -10.13 9.66 -47.14
CA ARG A 172 -10.51 8.84 -48.29
C ARG A 172 -11.66 9.41 -49.12
N PRO A 173 -12.80 9.89 -48.58
CA PRO A 173 -13.87 10.43 -49.38
C PRO A 173 -13.56 11.81 -49.95
N LEU A 174 -12.79 12.66 -49.26
CA LEU A 174 -12.46 14.00 -49.72
C LEU A 174 -11.57 13.99 -50.97
N ARG A 175 -10.66 13.00 -51.14
CA ARG A 175 -9.87 12.83 -52.36
C ARG A 175 -10.68 12.36 -53.56
N ARG A 176 -11.84 11.72 -53.36
CA ARG A 176 -12.75 11.34 -54.47
C ARG A 176 -13.64 12.47 -54.96
N VAL A 177 -13.98 13.43 -54.07
CA VAL A 177 -14.77 14.59 -54.46
C VAL A 177 -14.00 15.70 -55.13
N ALA A 178 -12.69 15.79 -54.91
CA ALA A 178 -11.83 16.79 -55.54
C ALA A 178 -11.33 16.42 -56.94
N GLN A 179 -11.78 15.28 -57.50
CA GLN A 179 -11.46 14.83 -58.86
C GLN A 179 -12.64 14.99 -59.87
N PHE A 180 -13.72 15.64 -59.44
CA PHE A 180 -14.79 16.12 -60.31
C PHE A 180 -14.79 17.65 -60.29
#